data_3c883c0cda31eb1562358c8a56b490c9
#
_entry.id   3c883c0cda31eb1562358c8a56b490c9
#
_cell.length_a   1.000
_cell.length_b   1.000
_cell.length_c   1.000
_cell.angle_alpha   90.00
_cell.angle_beta   90.00
_cell.angle_gamma   90.00
#
_symmetry.space_group_name_H-M   'P 1'
#
loop_
_entity.id
_entity.type
_entity.pdbx_description
1 polymer ?
#
loop_
_entity_poly.entity_id
_entity_poly.type
_entity_poly.pdbx_seq_one_letter_code
_entity_poly.pdbx_strand_id
1 'polypeptide(L)'
;MTEYNYDLFIIGAGSGGVRTARIAAQHGLSVGIAEQRFLGGTCVNVGCVPKKLFVLASQFPSKYYLSESFGWKYTTEPKFSWQVLKENKDKEIERLNQIYDNLLNESGADIMHSEAKFIDQNCLRVGNKNVTARNIVIASGSKSNQPSFKGNEYVIHSDDFFSMEKLPNKILIVGGGYIAIEFACLLNNLGVNVTIINRSNQILRGFDREMVDKISQSMTQAGIKIHLDNEISEVSKFNDFYNVMTEKGCSFQVDKILSAIGRSPNTENLDLEKIKVETSKNGAVIINKNYQTSVNNVYALGDVVDRFQLTPVAIHEAMSLVNCLIGSPKQVDYENIPTAVFSTPEFATVGLSEESARKRFRNIEIYVSSFKSLSSSMSKKRDEILLKLIVTKNDQIVRGCHMVGENAAEIIQGFAVALKAGATKQIFDNTVGIHPSTAEEFVTMRSITR
;
A
#
# COMPACT_ATOMS: atom_id res chain seq x y z
N MET A 1 -14.21 -40.28 -14.72
CA MET A 1 -14.00 -38.86 -14.27
C MET A 1 -12.68 -38.88 -13.51
N THR A 2 -11.78 -37.99 -13.87
CA THR A 2 -10.50 -37.84 -13.12
C THR A 2 -10.84 -37.36 -11.73
N GLU A 3 -10.48 -38.11 -10.70
CA GLU A 3 -10.72 -37.77 -9.29
C GLU A 3 -9.60 -36.77 -8.88
N TYR A 4 -9.96 -35.50 -8.61
CA TYR A 4 -9.04 -34.49 -8.11
C TYR A 4 -9.04 -34.49 -6.58
N ASN A 5 -7.89 -34.13 -5.96
CA ASN A 5 -7.81 -33.96 -4.52
C ASN A 5 -8.70 -32.78 -4.06
N TYR A 6 -8.78 -31.71 -4.89
CA TYR A 6 -9.55 -30.49 -4.59
C TYR A 6 -10.33 -30.00 -5.80
N ASP A 7 -11.47 -29.35 -5.55
CA ASP A 7 -12.17 -28.56 -6.56
C ASP A 7 -11.42 -27.28 -6.88
N LEU A 8 -10.76 -26.70 -5.86
CA LEU A 8 -9.99 -25.47 -5.96
C LEU A 8 -8.71 -25.57 -5.13
N PHE A 9 -7.57 -25.25 -5.74
CA PHE A 9 -6.30 -25.10 -5.03
C PHE A 9 -5.75 -23.69 -5.19
N ILE A 10 -5.28 -23.07 -4.09
CA ILE A 10 -4.79 -21.71 -4.07
C ILE A 10 -3.29 -21.69 -3.75
N ILE A 11 -2.51 -20.96 -4.54
CA ILE A 11 -1.08 -20.73 -4.33
C ILE A 11 -0.90 -19.36 -3.70
N GLY A 12 -0.58 -19.32 -2.40
CA GLY A 12 -0.39 -18.13 -1.60
C GLY A 12 -1.58 -17.80 -0.69
N ALA A 13 -1.33 -17.68 0.61
CA ALA A 13 -2.30 -17.33 1.65
C ALA A 13 -2.20 -15.85 2.06
N GLY A 14 -2.01 -14.94 1.10
CA GLY A 14 -2.17 -13.51 1.27
C GLY A 14 -3.63 -13.09 1.29
N SER A 15 -3.89 -11.78 1.26
CA SER A 15 -5.25 -11.20 1.37
C SER A 15 -6.24 -11.78 0.36
N GLY A 16 -5.82 -11.92 -0.90
CA GLY A 16 -6.65 -12.51 -1.95
C GLY A 16 -6.84 -14.02 -1.78
N GLY A 17 -5.74 -14.76 -1.53
CA GLY A 17 -5.79 -16.22 -1.38
C GLY A 17 -6.65 -16.68 -0.21
N VAL A 18 -6.47 -16.10 0.97
CA VAL A 18 -7.30 -16.41 2.16
C VAL A 18 -8.77 -16.10 1.90
N ARG A 19 -9.08 -14.96 1.26
CA ARG A 19 -10.46 -14.62 0.94
C ARG A 19 -11.05 -15.63 -0.06
N THR A 20 -10.31 -15.98 -1.10
CA THR A 20 -10.72 -16.98 -2.10
C THR A 20 -11.02 -18.34 -1.44
N ALA A 21 -10.08 -18.85 -0.61
CA ALA A 21 -10.22 -20.14 0.06
C ALA A 21 -11.48 -20.19 0.92
N ARG A 22 -11.66 -19.20 1.80
CA ARG A 22 -12.80 -19.16 2.72
C ARG A 22 -14.15 -19.11 2.00
N ILE A 23 -14.28 -18.22 1.02
CA ILE A 23 -15.55 -18.05 0.32
C ILE A 23 -15.85 -19.26 -0.56
N ALA A 24 -14.86 -19.83 -1.25
CA ALA A 24 -15.04 -21.04 -2.03
C ALA A 24 -15.48 -22.23 -1.16
N ALA A 25 -14.85 -22.44 -0.01
CA ALA A 25 -15.23 -23.48 0.95
C ALA A 25 -16.65 -23.28 1.51
N GLN A 26 -17.05 -22.03 1.83
CA GLN A 26 -18.43 -21.71 2.24
C GLN A 26 -19.49 -22.03 1.18
N HIS A 27 -19.09 -22.06 -0.09
CA HIS A 27 -19.97 -22.52 -1.19
C HIS A 27 -19.86 -24.04 -1.46
N GLY A 28 -19.22 -24.80 -0.57
CA GLY A 28 -19.17 -26.25 -0.60
C GLY A 28 -18.11 -26.86 -1.52
N LEU A 29 -17.14 -26.04 -2.00
CA LEU A 29 -16.00 -26.56 -2.74
C LEU A 29 -14.98 -27.19 -1.78
N SER A 30 -14.36 -28.31 -2.18
CA SER A 30 -13.16 -28.82 -1.51
C SER A 30 -11.97 -27.93 -1.87
N VAL A 31 -11.33 -27.32 -0.85
CA VAL A 31 -10.32 -26.29 -1.04
C VAL A 31 -9.00 -26.65 -0.36
N GLY A 32 -7.89 -26.59 -1.12
CA GLY A 32 -6.53 -26.59 -0.58
C GLY A 32 -5.87 -25.23 -0.78
N ILE A 33 -5.01 -24.82 0.14
CA ILE A 33 -4.21 -23.59 0.05
C ILE A 33 -2.79 -23.83 0.50
N ALA A 34 -1.80 -23.38 -0.30
CA ALA A 34 -0.39 -23.46 0.03
C ALA A 34 0.19 -22.10 0.38
N GLU A 35 0.96 -22.02 1.48
CA GLU A 35 1.69 -20.82 1.90
C GLU A 35 3.09 -21.19 2.39
N GLN A 36 4.12 -20.53 1.85
CA GLN A 36 5.51 -20.83 2.19
C GLN A 36 6.09 -19.96 3.31
N ARG A 37 5.48 -18.79 3.61
CA ARG A 37 6.02 -17.82 4.58
C ARG A 37 5.07 -17.58 5.74
N PHE A 38 3.99 -16.84 5.50
CA PHE A 38 3.11 -16.34 6.55
C PHE A 38 1.66 -16.33 6.10
N LEU A 39 0.76 -16.85 6.91
CA LEU A 39 -0.68 -16.65 6.71
C LEU A 39 -1.03 -15.16 6.83
N GLY A 40 -1.94 -14.69 5.96
CA GLY A 40 -2.24 -13.26 5.82
C GLY A 40 -1.30 -12.49 4.88
N GLY A 41 -0.19 -13.13 4.45
CA GLY A 41 0.76 -12.61 3.46
C GLY A 41 1.46 -11.31 3.87
N THR A 42 1.94 -10.56 2.87
CA THR A 42 2.72 -9.32 3.04
C THR A 42 1.98 -8.30 3.90
N CYS A 43 0.69 -8.06 3.65
CA CYS A 43 -0.07 -7.00 4.33
C CYS A 43 -0.08 -7.16 5.85
N VAL A 44 -0.33 -8.37 6.35
CA VAL A 44 -0.40 -8.66 7.78
C VAL A 44 0.98 -8.67 8.43
N ASN A 45 1.97 -9.28 7.77
CA ASN A 45 3.24 -9.65 8.42
C ASN A 45 4.35 -8.62 8.21
N VAL A 46 4.53 -8.12 6.99
CA VAL A 46 5.65 -7.26 6.58
C VAL A 46 5.20 -6.12 5.65
N GLY A 47 4.00 -5.59 5.89
CA GLY A 47 3.40 -4.54 5.05
C GLY A 47 2.49 -3.62 5.83
N CYS A 48 1.21 -3.58 5.43
CA CYS A 48 0.23 -2.59 5.88
C CYS A 48 0.09 -2.50 7.40
N VAL A 49 -0.07 -3.65 8.07
CA VAL A 49 -0.34 -3.68 9.52
C VAL A 49 0.87 -3.22 10.33
N PRO A 50 2.05 -3.87 10.23
CA PRO A 50 3.21 -3.43 11.03
C PRO A 50 3.65 -2.01 10.66
N LYS A 51 3.54 -1.60 9.39
CA LYS A 51 3.84 -0.23 8.97
C LYS A 51 2.89 0.77 9.65
N LYS A 52 1.57 0.52 9.67
CA LYS A 52 0.60 1.44 10.31
C LYS A 52 0.82 1.52 11.81
N LEU A 53 1.17 0.42 12.50
CA LEU A 53 1.54 0.44 13.92
C LEU A 53 2.76 1.34 14.17
N PHE A 54 3.78 1.28 13.32
CA PHE A 54 4.96 2.13 13.42
C PHE A 54 4.65 3.60 13.10
N VAL A 55 3.80 3.87 12.10
CA VAL A 55 3.32 5.23 11.80
C VAL A 55 2.58 5.81 13.01
N LEU A 56 1.67 5.05 13.64
CA LEU A 56 0.95 5.51 14.83
C LEU A 56 1.92 5.82 15.98
N ALA A 57 2.90 4.94 16.24
CA ALA A 57 3.92 5.17 17.26
C ALA A 57 4.75 6.42 16.96
N SER A 58 5.10 6.68 15.69
CA SER A 58 5.90 7.81 15.27
C SER A 58 5.20 9.18 15.43
N GLN A 59 3.87 9.19 15.63
CA GLN A 59 3.10 10.42 15.87
C GLN A 59 3.15 10.92 17.32
N PHE A 60 3.51 10.06 18.29
CA PHE A 60 3.50 10.45 19.70
C PHE A 60 4.43 11.61 20.05
N PRO A 61 5.66 11.72 19.51
CA PRO A 61 6.51 12.87 19.81
C PRO A 61 5.85 14.21 19.46
N SER A 62 5.23 14.33 18.29
CA SER A 62 4.55 15.58 17.90
C SER A 62 3.31 15.86 18.73
N LYS A 63 2.53 14.82 19.10
CA LYS A 63 1.38 14.94 19.99
C LYS A 63 1.78 15.34 21.42
N TYR A 64 2.90 14.86 21.89
CA TYR A 64 3.47 15.26 23.18
C TYR A 64 3.75 16.76 23.23
N TYR A 65 4.51 17.29 22.25
CA TYR A 65 4.79 18.74 22.18
C TYR A 65 3.52 19.56 21.92
N LEU A 66 2.59 19.04 21.13
CA LEU A 66 1.31 19.72 20.88
C LEU A 66 0.48 19.85 22.17
N SER A 67 0.49 18.85 23.02
CA SER A 67 -0.30 18.82 24.25
C SER A 67 0.09 19.91 25.25
N GLU A 68 1.33 20.41 25.22
CA GLU A 68 1.77 21.56 26.04
C GLU A 68 0.97 22.82 25.71
N SER A 69 0.61 23.03 24.44
CA SER A 69 -0.24 24.14 24.00
C SER A 69 -1.67 24.04 24.55
N PHE A 70 -2.10 22.85 24.96
CA PHE A 70 -3.39 22.57 25.59
C PHE A 70 -3.31 22.49 27.12
N GLY A 71 -2.20 22.97 27.72
CA GLY A 71 -2.02 23.08 29.15
C GLY A 71 -1.45 21.85 29.86
N TRP A 72 -1.10 20.78 29.13
CA TRP A 72 -0.41 19.65 29.72
C TRP A 72 1.03 20.00 30.09
N LYS A 73 1.45 19.64 31.29
CA LYS A 73 2.81 19.83 31.80
C LYS A 73 3.40 18.49 32.16
N TYR A 74 4.62 18.28 31.75
CA TYR A 74 5.36 17.03 32.02
C TYR A 74 6.55 17.33 32.92
N THR A 75 6.81 16.46 33.90
CA THR A 75 7.97 16.55 34.77
C THR A 75 9.23 16.02 34.10
N THR A 76 9.08 15.09 33.17
CA THR A 76 10.17 14.48 32.40
C THR A 76 9.72 14.23 30.97
N GLU A 77 10.62 14.34 30.01
CA GLU A 77 10.34 13.96 28.62
C GLU A 77 10.11 12.45 28.50
N PRO A 78 9.09 12.02 27.74
CA PRO A 78 8.88 10.60 27.49
C PRO A 78 10.04 10.01 26.67
N LYS A 79 10.48 8.81 27.07
CA LYS A 79 11.54 8.09 26.36
C LYS A 79 10.94 7.05 25.43
N PHE A 80 11.34 7.08 24.16
CA PHE A 80 10.95 6.08 23.18
C PHE A 80 11.88 4.85 23.28
N SER A 81 11.29 3.64 23.18
CA SER A 81 12.02 2.38 23.08
C SER A 81 11.60 1.62 21.84
N TRP A 82 12.50 1.53 20.86
CA TRP A 82 12.29 0.75 19.66
C TRP A 82 12.05 -0.73 19.98
N GLN A 83 12.80 -1.29 20.92
CA GLN A 83 12.65 -2.69 21.31
C GLN A 83 11.24 -3.00 21.82
N VAL A 84 10.69 -2.16 22.69
CA VAL A 84 9.32 -2.34 23.24
C VAL A 84 8.29 -2.24 22.11
N LEU A 85 8.43 -1.27 21.20
CA LEU A 85 7.53 -1.14 20.05
C LEU A 85 7.59 -2.38 19.15
N LYS A 86 8.79 -2.86 18.83
CA LYS A 86 9.02 -4.05 18.02
C LYS A 86 8.38 -5.28 18.64
N GLU A 87 8.65 -5.54 19.93
CA GLU A 87 8.08 -6.69 20.65
C GLU A 87 6.55 -6.66 20.70
N ASN A 88 5.95 -5.50 20.94
CA ASN A 88 4.50 -5.35 20.96
C ASN A 88 3.89 -5.55 19.56
N LYS A 89 4.55 -5.02 18.52
CA LYS A 89 4.18 -5.27 17.12
C LYS A 89 4.27 -6.76 16.79
N ASP A 90 5.36 -7.44 17.19
CA ASP A 90 5.54 -8.88 16.91
C ASP A 90 4.43 -9.73 17.55
N LYS A 91 4.06 -9.44 18.80
CA LYS A 91 2.92 -10.09 19.49
C LYS A 91 1.59 -9.86 18.76
N GLU A 92 1.35 -8.66 18.27
CA GLU A 92 0.13 -8.36 17.52
C GLU A 92 0.09 -9.09 16.18
N ILE A 93 1.22 -9.19 15.47
CA ILE A 93 1.30 -9.96 14.22
C ILE A 93 1.07 -11.45 14.48
N GLU A 94 1.67 -12.01 15.54
CA GLU A 94 1.44 -13.41 15.94
C GLU A 94 -0.04 -13.67 16.24
N ARG A 95 -0.70 -12.77 17.00
CA ARG A 95 -2.14 -12.85 17.27
C ARG A 95 -2.97 -12.83 15.97
N LEU A 96 -2.60 -11.99 15.00
CA LEU A 96 -3.28 -11.93 13.71
C LEU A 96 -3.05 -13.20 12.90
N ASN A 97 -1.83 -13.76 12.88
CA ASN A 97 -1.56 -15.02 12.21
C ASN A 97 -2.44 -16.15 12.76
N GLN A 98 -2.63 -16.23 14.09
CA GLN A 98 -3.52 -17.21 14.69
C GLN A 98 -4.99 -17.01 14.27
N ILE A 99 -5.43 -15.75 14.10
CA ILE A 99 -6.78 -15.47 13.57
C ILE A 99 -6.90 -15.97 12.13
N TYR A 100 -5.90 -15.75 11.27
CA TYR A 100 -5.92 -16.24 9.89
C TYR A 100 -5.91 -17.76 9.81
N ASP A 101 -5.13 -18.43 10.67
CA ASP A 101 -5.13 -19.90 10.79
C ASP A 101 -6.52 -20.41 11.18
N ASN A 102 -7.10 -19.88 12.24
CA ASN A 102 -8.45 -20.26 12.69
C ASN A 102 -9.50 -20.02 11.60
N LEU A 103 -9.46 -18.88 10.91
CA LEU A 103 -10.41 -18.54 9.85
C LEU A 103 -10.36 -19.52 8.66
N LEU A 104 -9.19 -20.02 8.31
CA LEU A 104 -9.02 -21.02 7.26
C LEU A 104 -9.49 -22.39 7.73
N ASN A 105 -9.09 -22.84 8.91
CA ASN A 105 -9.50 -24.10 9.50
C ASN A 105 -11.02 -24.18 9.70
N GLU A 106 -11.65 -23.14 10.25
CA GLU A 106 -13.09 -23.05 10.44
C GLU A 106 -13.88 -23.06 9.11
N SER A 107 -13.25 -22.60 8.03
CA SER A 107 -13.85 -22.66 6.70
C SER A 107 -13.79 -24.05 6.06
N GLY A 108 -12.98 -24.96 6.59
CA GLY A 108 -12.76 -26.29 6.04
C GLY A 108 -11.72 -26.30 4.90
N ALA A 109 -10.88 -25.27 4.76
CA ALA A 109 -9.79 -25.27 3.79
C ALA A 109 -8.56 -25.98 4.34
N ASP A 110 -7.97 -26.91 3.58
CA ASP A 110 -6.74 -27.62 3.94
C ASP A 110 -5.52 -26.72 3.74
N ILE A 111 -4.81 -26.40 4.81
CA ILE A 111 -3.63 -25.53 4.78
C ILE A 111 -2.37 -26.39 4.61
N MET A 112 -1.53 -26.04 3.63
CA MET A 112 -0.22 -26.64 3.40
C MET A 112 0.88 -25.59 3.57
N HIS A 113 1.66 -25.67 4.64
CA HIS A 113 2.79 -24.79 4.92
C HIS A 113 4.00 -25.17 4.07
N SER A 114 3.94 -24.87 2.77
CA SER A 114 4.99 -25.17 1.80
C SER A 114 4.87 -24.33 0.53
N GLU A 115 5.96 -24.27 -0.24
CA GLU A 115 5.88 -23.72 -1.61
C GLU A 115 5.09 -24.66 -2.53
N ALA A 116 4.45 -24.06 -3.55
CA ALA A 116 3.74 -24.80 -4.58
C ALA A 116 4.27 -24.42 -5.97
N LYS A 117 4.45 -25.41 -6.85
CA LYS A 117 4.93 -25.25 -8.23
C LYS A 117 4.11 -26.11 -9.17
N PHE A 118 3.90 -25.65 -10.39
CA PHE A 118 3.19 -26.45 -11.39
C PHE A 118 4.03 -27.63 -11.90
N ILE A 119 3.41 -28.80 -11.95
CA ILE A 119 3.89 -29.99 -12.68
C ILE A 119 3.19 -30.01 -14.04
N ASP A 120 1.87 -29.86 -14.03
CA ASP A 120 1.01 -29.71 -15.20
C ASP A 120 -0.19 -28.80 -14.86
N GLN A 121 -1.11 -28.61 -15.81
CA GLN A 121 -2.25 -27.68 -15.65
C GLN A 121 -3.22 -28.04 -14.50
N ASN A 122 -3.21 -29.28 -14.01
CA ASN A 122 -4.08 -29.75 -12.92
C ASN A 122 -3.28 -30.31 -11.75
N CYS A 123 -1.95 -30.35 -11.81
CA CYS A 123 -1.10 -30.94 -10.79
C CYS A 123 -0.02 -29.97 -10.31
N LEU A 124 0.08 -29.83 -9.00
CA LEU A 124 1.09 -29.04 -8.31
C LEU A 124 2.01 -29.93 -7.48
N ARG A 125 3.28 -29.56 -7.39
CA ARG A 125 4.18 -30.01 -6.34
C ARG A 125 4.05 -29.03 -5.18
N VAL A 126 3.57 -29.51 -4.03
CA VAL A 126 3.47 -28.77 -2.78
C VAL A 126 4.41 -29.41 -1.76
N GLY A 127 5.56 -28.81 -1.54
CA GLY A 127 6.66 -29.45 -0.82
C GLY A 127 7.05 -30.77 -1.46
N ASN A 128 6.87 -31.87 -0.72
CA ASN A 128 7.19 -33.23 -1.18
C ASN A 128 5.98 -34.01 -1.76
N LYS A 129 4.79 -33.36 -1.85
CA LYS A 129 3.55 -34.02 -2.29
C LYS A 129 3.13 -33.51 -3.66
N ASN A 130 2.54 -34.39 -4.46
CA ASN A 130 1.79 -33.99 -5.64
C ASN A 130 0.32 -33.84 -5.26
N VAL A 131 -0.26 -32.73 -5.67
CA VAL A 131 -1.65 -32.35 -5.37
C VAL A 131 -2.35 -32.04 -6.68
N THR A 132 -3.53 -32.64 -6.89
CA THR A 132 -4.34 -32.39 -8.08
C THR A 132 -5.56 -31.53 -7.75
N ALA A 133 -5.89 -30.61 -8.65
CA ALA A 133 -7.06 -29.75 -8.49
C ALA A 133 -7.78 -29.52 -9.82
N ARG A 134 -9.11 -29.38 -9.74
CA ARG A 134 -9.93 -29.03 -10.90
C ARG A 134 -9.63 -27.65 -11.39
N ASN A 135 -9.50 -26.68 -10.45
CA ASN A 135 -9.13 -25.29 -10.73
C ASN A 135 -7.99 -24.87 -9.80
N ILE A 136 -7.10 -24.01 -10.28
CA ILE A 136 -5.96 -23.49 -9.54
C ILE A 136 -5.96 -21.96 -9.57
N VAL A 137 -5.73 -21.31 -8.44
CA VAL A 137 -5.63 -19.85 -8.31
C VAL A 137 -4.22 -19.45 -7.91
N ILE A 138 -3.59 -18.62 -8.73
CA ILE A 138 -2.30 -17.99 -8.43
C ILE A 138 -2.57 -16.70 -7.65
N ALA A 139 -2.24 -16.69 -6.36
CA ALA A 139 -2.37 -15.54 -5.46
C ALA A 139 -1.03 -15.28 -4.71
N SER A 140 0.09 -15.53 -5.40
CA SER A 140 1.45 -15.47 -4.86
C SER A 140 1.95 -14.05 -4.56
N GLY A 141 1.18 -13.02 -4.91
CA GLY A 141 1.47 -11.63 -4.59
C GLY A 141 2.64 -11.03 -5.35
N SER A 142 3.40 -10.16 -4.69
CA SER A 142 4.54 -9.44 -5.23
C SER A 142 5.76 -9.53 -4.31
N LYS A 143 6.95 -9.23 -4.84
CA LYS A 143 8.21 -9.12 -4.12
C LYS A 143 8.87 -7.76 -4.37
N SER A 144 9.72 -7.30 -3.44
CA SER A 144 10.48 -6.06 -3.58
C SER A 144 11.50 -6.17 -4.72
N ASN A 145 11.63 -5.10 -5.51
CA ASN A 145 12.61 -5.03 -6.59
C ASN A 145 14.01 -4.82 -6.04
N GLN A 146 14.98 -5.60 -6.57
CA GLN A 146 16.40 -5.39 -6.30
C GLN A 146 16.93 -4.23 -7.16
N PRO A 147 17.70 -3.29 -6.59
CA PRO A 147 18.40 -2.28 -7.37
C PRO A 147 19.56 -2.89 -8.15
N SER A 148 19.97 -2.22 -9.23
CA SER A 148 21.01 -2.73 -10.16
C SER A 148 22.38 -2.08 -10.02
N PHE A 149 22.59 -1.16 -9.06
CA PHE A 149 23.87 -0.52 -8.84
C PHE A 149 24.87 -1.44 -8.12
N LYS A 150 26.16 -1.15 -8.22
CA LYS A 150 27.25 -1.86 -7.52
C LYS A 150 27.12 -1.68 -6.01
N GLY A 151 27.20 -2.77 -5.23
CA GLY A 151 26.98 -2.77 -3.78
C GLY A 151 25.53 -2.87 -3.36
N ASN A 152 24.64 -3.33 -4.25
CA ASN A 152 23.22 -3.52 -3.95
C ASN A 152 22.95 -4.62 -2.90
N GLU A 153 23.91 -5.48 -2.62
CA GLU A 153 23.87 -6.48 -1.54
C GLU A 153 23.85 -5.88 -0.13
N TYR A 154 24.21 -4.60 0.01
CA TYR A 154 24.16 -3.88 1.30
C TYR A 154 22.82 -3.20 1.58
N VAL A 155 21.87 -3.31 0.66
CA VAL A 155 20.59 -2.64 0.74
C VAL A 155 19.58 -3.56 1.40
N ILE A 156 18.79 -3.00 2.33
CA ILE A 156 17.65 -3.69 2.91
C ILE A 156 16.34 -3.31 2.18
N HIS A 157 15.35 -4.18 2.26
CA HIS A 157 14.00 -3.91 1.77
C HIS A 157 13.02 -3.64 2.92
N SER A 158 11.78 -3.26 2.58
CA SER A 158 10.73 -3.04 3.57
C SER A 158 10.48 -4.25 4.47
N ASP A 159 10.57 -5.46 3.92
CA ASP A 159 10.40 -6.70 4.68
C ASP A 159 11.45 -6.81 5.81
N ASP A 160 12.71 -6.50 5.50
CA ASP A 160 13.84 -6.57 6.45
C ASP A 160 13.72 -5.51 7.54
N PHE A 161 13.14 -4.34 7.21
CA PHE A 161 12.97 -3.24 8.15
C PHE A 161 12.15 -3.66 9.38
N PHE A 162 11.10 -4.46 9.18
CA PHE A 162 10.20 -4.88 10.28
C PHE A 162 10.87 -5.79 11.32
N SER A 163 12.01 -6.40 10.97
CA SER A 163 12.81 -7.26 11.85
C SER A 163 14.03 -6.56 12.47
N MET A 164 14.30 -5.28 12.15
CA MET A 164 15.46 -4.57 12.66
C MET A 164 15.52 -4.52 14.17
N GLU A 165 16.69 -4.85 14.75
CA GLU A 165 16.90 -4.85 16.21
C GLU A 165 17.06 -3.44 16.80
N LYS A 166 17.56 -2.49 16.01
CA LYS A 166 17.74 -1.08 16.42
C LYS A 166 17.56 -0.13 15.26
N LEU A 167 17.05 1.06 15.54
CA LEU A 167 16.97 2.13 14.55
C LEU A 167 18.37 2.63 14.17
N PRO A 168 18.62 2.97 12.90
CA PRO A 168 19.84 3.67 12.48
C PRO A 168 19.79 5.14 12.93
N ASN A 169 20.95 5.80 13.07
CA ASN A 169 20.98 7.25 13.24
C ASN A 169 20.74 7.97 11.91
N LYS A 170 21.27 7.39 10.81
CA LYS A 170 21.15 7.94 9.46
C LYS A 170 20.73 6.86 8.49
N ILE A 171 19.70 7.14 7.70
CA ILE A 171 19.21 6.22 6.66
C ILE A 171 19.09 6.95 5.33
N LEU A 172 19.46 6.25 4.26
CA LEU A 172 19.18 6.66 2.90
C LEU A 172 18.09 5.76 2.32
N ILE A 173 17.03 6.36 1.78
CA ILE A 173 15.90 5.66 1.15
C ILE A 173 15.97 5.88 -0.34
N VAL A 174 15.99 4.79 -1.10
CA VAL A 174 16.02 4.80 -2.57
C VAL A 174 14.62 4.61 -3.11
N GLY A 175 14.12 5.61 -3.84
CA GLY A 175 12.77 5.60 -4.42
C GLY A 175 11.93 6.78 -3.94
N GLY A 176 10.83 7.03 -4.65
CA GLY A 176 9.91 8.15 -4.36
C GLY A 176 8.43 7.71 -4.34
N GLY A 177 8.17 6.40 -4.27
CA GLY A 177 6.82 5.84 -4.13
C GLY A 177 6.29 5.92 -2.70
N TYR A 178 5.04 5.48 -2.50
CA TYR A 178 4.38 5.57 -1.19
C TYR A 178 5.15 4.85 -0.08
N ILE A 179 5.79 3.70 -0.35
CA ILE A 179 6.61 2.98 0.62
C ILE A 179 7.77 3.88 1.10
N ALA A 180 8.50 4.50 0.16
CA ALA A 180 9.62 5.38 0.48
C ALA A 180 9.18 6.56 1.36
N ILE A 181 8.06 7.20 1.02
CA ILE A 181 7.54 8.38 1.71
C ILE A 181 7.05 8.03 3.11
N GLU A 182 6.33 6.92 3.27
CA GLU A 182 5.84 6.46 4.56
C GLU A 182 7.00 6.12 5.51
N PHE A 183 7.99 5.34 5.05
CA PHE A 183 9.19 5.04 5.85
C PHE A 183 10.01 6.29 6.17
N ALA A 184 10.14 7.21 5.21
CA ALA A 184 10.86 8.46 5.46
C ALA A 184 10.19 9.29 6.57
N CYS A 185 8.87 9.45 6.52
CA CYS A 185 8.13 10.22 7.52
C CYS A 185 8.19 9.54 8.90
N LEU A 186 7.90 8.23 8.98
CA LEU A 186 7.89 7.54 10.27
C LEU A 186 9.28 7.52 10.94
N LEU A 187 10.36 7.32 10.15
CA LEU A 187 11.71 7.30 10.69
C LEU A 187 12.17 8.69 11.15
N ASN A 188 11.89 9.72 10.34
CA ASN A 188 12.18 11.10 10.72
C ASN A 188 11.46 11.51 12.01
N ASN A 189 10.19 11.14 12.16
CA ASN A 189 9.42 11.40 13.37
C ASN A 189 9.98 10.67 14.62
N LEU A 190 10.65 9.53 14.42
CA LEU A 190 11.35 8.79 15.47
C LEU A 190 12.81 9.27 15.70
N GLY A 191 13.21 10.38 15.09
CA GLY A 191 14.50 11.03 15.30
C GLY A 191 15.63 10.52 14.42
N VAL A 192 15.35 9.73 13.38
CA VAL A 192 16.34 9.26 12.40
C VAL A 192 16.60 10.35 11.36
N ASN A 193 17.85 10.60 11.00
CA ASN A 193 18.20 11.50 9.88
C ASN A 193 17.94 10.81 8.55
N VAL A 194 16.96 11.29 7.79
CA VAL A 194 16.50 10.64 6.56
C VAL A 194 16.92 11.42 5.32
N THR A 195 17.47 10.71 4.35
CA THR A 195 17.72 11.21 2.99
C THR A 195 17.02 10.33 1.99
N ILE A 196 16.27 10.93 1.06
CA ILE A 196 15.62 10.25 -0.07
C ILE A 196 16.41 10.54 -1.34
N ILE A 197 16.69 9.51 -2.13
CA ILE A 197 17.18 9.63 -3.51
C ILE A 197 16.13 9.06 -4.44
N ASN A 198 15.69 9.85 -5.41
CA ASN A 198 14.69 9.44 -6.39
C ASN A 198 15.12 9.84 -7.80
N ARG A 199 15.06 8.89 -8.75
CA ARG A 199 15.43 9.09 -10.16
C ARG A 199 14.50 10.03 -10.92
N SER A 200 13.28 10.21 -10.46
CA SER A 200 12.28 11.08 -11.09
C SER A 200 12.34 12.49 -10.49
N ASN A 201 11.81 13.46 -11.21
CA ASN A 201 11.71 14.87 -10.81
C ASN A 201 10.61 15.16 -9.78
N GLN A 202 9.90 14.13 -9.30
CA GLN A 202 8.93 14.24 -8.21
C GLN A 202 8.79 12.91 -7.46
N ILE A 203 8.38 13.00 -6.20
CA ILE A 203 7.91 11.86 -5.40
C ILE A 203 6.44 11.54 -5.77
N LEU A 204 5.92 10.40 -5.33
CA LEU A 204 4.50 10.00 -5.48
C LEU A 204 3.98 10.21 -6.91
N ARG A 205 4.73 9.73 -7.91
CA ARG A 205 4.35 9.82 -9.32
C ARG A 205 2.98 9.17 -9.54
N GLY A 206 2.11 9.86 -10.29
CA GLY A 206 0.74 9.39 -10.60
C GLY A 206 -0.33 9.97 -9.67
N PHE A 207 0.06 10.58 -8.56
CA PHE A 207 -0.84 11.35 -7.70
C PHE A 207 -0.97 12.81 -8.17
N ASP A 208 -1.99 13.51 -7.66
CA ASP A 208 -2.23 14.93 -7.96
C ASP A 208 -1.02 15.79 -7.55
N ARG A 209 -0.52 16.58 -8.49
CA ARG A 209 0.73 17.33 -8.35
C ARG A 209 0.71 18.32 -7.18
N GLU A 210 -0.38 19.08 -7.04
CA GLU A 210 -0.49 20.08 -5.98
C GLU A 210 -0.47 19.44 -4.59
N MET A 211 -1.11 18.28 -4.43
CA MET A 211 -1.06 17.49 -3.21
C MET A 211 0.34 16.97 -2.91
N VAL A 212 1.05 16.47 -3.94
CA VAL A 212 2.43 15.98 -3.82
C VAL A 212 3.40 17.09 -3.46
N ASP A 213 3.25 18.28 -4.05
CA ASP A 213 4.09 19.44 -3.75
C ASP A 213 3.92 19.87 -2.27
N LYS A 214 2.67 19.83 -1.75
CA LYS A 214 2.40 20.09 -0.33
C LYS A 214 3.10 19.09 0.60
N ILE A 215 3.04 17.79 0.26
CA ILE A 215 3.72 16.75 1.04
C ILE A 215 5.24 16.95 1.00
N SER A 216 5.81 17.15 -0.20
CA SER A 216 7.24 17.36 -0.39
C SER A 216 7.75 18.56 0.43
N GLN A 217 7.00 19.67 0.41
CA GLN A 217 7.30 20.85 1.21
C GLN A 217 7.27 20.52 2.71
N SER A 218 6.23 19.85 3.19
CA SER A 218 6.09 19.47 4.61
C SER A 218 7.21 18.54 5.07
N MET A 219 7.59 17.58 4.25
CA MET A 219 8.70 16.66 4.54
C MET A 219 10.05 17.39 4.63
N THR A 220 10.29 18.33 3.71
CA THR A 220 11.53 19.13 3.72
C THR A 220 11.58 20.05 4.94
N GLN A 221 10.46 20.67 5.31
CA GLN A 221 10.35 21.48 6.53
C GLN A 221 10.55 20.65 7.80
N ALA A 222 10.19 19.38 7.78
CA ALA A 222 10.44 18.43 8.88
C ALA A 222 11.91 17.94 8.94
N GLY A 223 12.76 18.33 7.99
CA GLY A 223 14.19 17.99 7.96
C GLY A 223 14.57 16.80 7.08
N ILE A 224 13.63 16.19 6.36
CA ILE A 224 13.92 15.13 5.39
C ILE A 224 14.59 15.74 4.16
N LYS A 225 15.76 15.21 3.77
CA LYS A 225 16.48 15.64 2.58
C LYS A 225 15.98 14.86 1.37
N ILE A 226 15.54 15.56 0.32
CA ILE A 226 14.98 14.94 -0.89
C ILE A 226 15.86 15.34 -2.08
N HIS A 227 16.50 14.35 -2.71
CA HIS A 227 17.30 14.50 -3.92
C HIS A 227 16.56 13.88 -5.10
N LEU A 228 15.99 14.73 -5.94
CA LEU A 228 15.28 14.32 -7.16
C LEU A 228 16.23 14.29 -8.37
N ASP A 229 15.77 13.62 -9.46
CA ASP A 229 16.53 13.44 -10.69
C ASP A 229 17.94 12.89 -10.41
N ASN A 230 18.07 11.96 -9.45
CA ASN A 230 19.34 11.42 -9.02
C ASN A 230 19.24 9.92 -8.74
N GLU A 231 20.28 9.17 -9.12
CA GLU A 231 20.37 7.72 -8.93
C GLU A 231 21.67 7.36 -8.22
N ILE A 232 21.66 6.20 -7.53
CA ILE A 232 22.87 5.66 -6.91
C ILE A 232 23.71 5.00 -7.99
N SER A 233 25.01 5.32 -8.04
CA SER A 233 25.98 4.66 -8.89
C SER A 233 26.70 3.51 -8.18
N GLU A 234 27.04 3.68 -6.92
CA GLU A 234 27.78 2.70 -6.14
C GLU A 234 27.51 2.83 -4.64
N VAL A 235 27.49 1.69 -3.95
CA VAL A 235 27.54 1.60 -2.49
C VAL A 235 28.78 0.80 -2.09
N SER A 236 29.53 1.30 -1.13
CA SER A 236 30.65 0.58 -0.53
C SER A 236 30.52 0.57 0.99
N LYS A 237 30.91 -0.55 1.61
CA LYS A 237 30.93 -0.68 3.06
C LYS A 237 32.27 -0.18 3.62
N PHE A 238 32.21 0.66 4.65
CA PHE A 238 33.39 1.15 5.36
C PHE A 238 33.12 1.05 6.88
N ASN A 239 33.75 0.11 7.53
CA ASN A 239 33.46 -0.25 8.94
C ASN A 239 31.96 -0.51 9.16
N ASP A 240 31.33 0.24 10.06
CA ASP A 240 29.91 0.14 10.41
C ASP A 240 29.00 1.03 9.55
N PHE A 241 29.55 1.75 8.57
CA PHE A 241 28.84 2.67 7.70
C PHE A 241 28.86 2.22 6.25
N TYR A 242 27.94 2.80 5.46
CA TYR A 242 27.91 2.67 4.02
C TYR A 242 28.18 4.03 3.38
N ASN A 243 29.12 4.07 2.45
CA ASN A 243 29.35 5.22 1.58
C ASN A 243 28.53 5.02 0.30
N VAL A 244 27.66 5.96 0.01
CA VAL A 244 26.77 5.95 -1.16
C VAL A 244 27.22 7.05 -2.10
N MET A 245 27.56 6.69 -3.34
CA MET A 245 27.84 7.62 -4.42
C MET A 245 26.66 7.67 -5.39
N THR A 246 26.39 8.84 -5.92
CA THR A 246 25.34 9.02 -6.93
C THR A 246 25.93 9.39 -8.28
N GLU A 247 25.16 9.20 -9.36
CA GLU A 247 25.57 9.58 -10.72
C GLU A 247 25.89 11.08 -10.86
N LYS A 248 25.26 11.94 -10.05
CA LYS A 248 25.53 13.39 -10.00
C LYS A 248 26.71 13.76 -9.11
N GLY A 249 27.48 12.78 -8.61
CA GLY A 249 28.68 13.02 -7.80
C GLY A 249 28.41 13.38 -6.34
N CYS A 250 27.16 13.26 -5.85
CA CYS A 250 26.88 13.41 -4.42
C CYS A 250 27.37 12.20 -3.64
N SER A 251 27.90 12.42 -2.44
CA SER A 251 28.35 11.38 -1.53
C SER A 251 27.60 11.45 -0.19
N PHE A 252 27.18 10.30 0.32
CA PHE A 252 26.48 10.18 1.61
C PHE A 252 27.12 9.08 2.44
N GLN A 253 27.25 9.33 3.75
CA GLN A 253 27.64 8.31 4.72
C GLN A 253 26.44 8.02 5.63
N VAL A 254 25.98 6.76 5.64
CA VAL A 254 24.75 6.32 6.32
C VAL A 254 24.93 4.97 7.00
N ASP A 255 24.10 4.70 8.01
CA ASP A 255 24.11 3.44 8.75
C ASP A 255 23.32 2.34 8.01
N LYS A 256 22.30 2.72 7.24
CA LYS A 256 21.44 1.81 6.49
C LYS A 256 20.98 2.44 5.16
N ILE A 257 20.69 1.56 4.20
CA ILE A 257 20.13 1.94 2.91
C ILE A 257 18.86 1.09 2.71
N LEU A 258 17.70 1.74 2.56
CA LEU A 258 16.41 1.09 2.32
C LEU A 258 16.03 1.26 0.85
N SER A 259 15.85 0.17 0.13
CA SER A 259 15.30 0.18 -1.22
C SER A 259 13.77 0.12 -1.19
N ALA A 260 13.14 1.13 -1.82
CA ALA A 260 11.70 1.24 -2.03
C ALA A 260 11.39 1.63 -3.48
N ILE A 261 12.05 0.95 -4.44
CA ILE A 261 11.98 1.22 -5.89
C ILE A 261 10.83 0.49 -6.60
N GLY A 262 9.88 -0.06 -5.84
CA GLY A 262 8.72 -0.77 -6.35
C GLY A 262 8.76 -2.27 -6.08
N ARG A 263 7.72 -2.93 -6.55
CA ARG A 263 7.50 -4.37 -6.38
C ARG A 263 7.17 -5.00 -7.73
N SER A 264 7.56 -6.26 -7.91
CA SER A 264 7.25 -7.07 -9.11
C SER A 264 6.42 -8.29 -8.73
N PRO A 265 5.60 -8.81 -9.66
CA PRO A 265 4.86 -10.06 -9.46
C PRO A 265 5.75 -11.22 -9.02
N ASN A 266 5.28 -12.01 -8.05
CA ASN A 266 6.04 -13.14 -7.51
C ASN A 266 5.70 -14.43 -8.28
N THR A 267 6.26 -14.58 -9.48
CA THR A 267 5.97 -15.70 -10.41
C THR A 267 7.16 -16.60 -10.69
N GLU A 268 8.39 -16.21 -10.33
CA GLU A 268 9.63 -16.88 -10.76
C GLU A 268 9.73 -18.36 -10.40
N ASN A 269 9.18 -18.76 -9.24
CA ASN A 269 9.31 -20.12 -8.74
C ASN A 269 8.05 -20.97 -8.96
N LEU A 270 7.11 -20.52 -9.79
CA LEU A 270 5.86 -21.24 -10.03
C LEU A 270 5.93 -22.24 -11.20
N ASP A 271 6.98 -22.20 -12.00
CA ASP A 271 7.15 -23.03 -13.22
C ASP A 271 6.00 -22.81 -14.24
N LEU A 272 5.56 -21.56 -14.41
CA LEU A 272 4.42 -21.19 -15.27
C LEU A 272 4.62 -21.56 -16.76
N GLU A 273 5.86 -21.59 -17.21
CA GLU A 273 6.24 -21.98 -18.58
C GLU A 273 5.89 -23.45 -18.88
N LYS A 274 5.90 -24.35 -17.89
CA LYS A 274 5.53 -25.76 -18.06
C LYS A 274 4.08 -25.93 -18.49
N ILE A 275 3.22 -25.01 -18.04
CA ILE A 275 1.79 -25.04 -18.34
C ILE A 275 1.37 -23.96 -19.35
N LYS A 276 2.34 -23.17 -19.87
CA LYS A 276 2.14 -22.12 -20.85
C LYS A 276 1.20 -20.99 -20.38
N VAL A 277 1.25 -20.63 -19.11
CA VAL A 277 0.58 -19.42 -18.63
C VAL A 277 1.33 -18.20 -19.16
N GLU A 278 0.62 -17.32 -19.84
CA GLU A 278 1.18 -16.09 -20.38
C GLU A 278 1.47 -15.06 -19.28
N THR A 279 2.65 -14.44 -19.36
CA THR A 279 3.06 -13.36 -18.48
C THR A 279 3.49 -12.13 -19.29
N SER A 280 3.36 -10.95 -18.68
CA SER A 280 3.87 -9.70 -19.26
C SER A 280 5.39 -9.59 -19.06
N LYS A 281 6.02 -8.56 -19.65
CA LYS A 281 7.48 -8.33 -19.58
C LYS A 281 8.00 -8.19 -18.14
N ASN A 282 7.18 -7.72 -17.20
CA ASN A 282 7.54 -7.59 -15.79
C ASN A 282 7.14 -8.80 -14.95
N GLY A 283 6.73 -9.91 -15.59
CA GLY A 283 6.37 -11.17 -14.94
C GLY A 283 4.92 -11.24 -14.43
N ALA A 284 4.06 -10.24 -14.67
CA ALA A 284 2.68 -10.28 -14.23
C ALA A 284 1.88 -11.33 -15.02
N VAL A 285 1.06 -12.11 -14.34
CA VAL A 285 0.16 -13.08 -14.96
C VAL A 285 -0.92 -12.34 -15.76
N ILE A 286 -1.04 -12.65 -17.07
CA ILE A 286 -2.06 -12.09 -17.92
C ILE A 286 -3.38 -12.80 -17.71
N ILE A 287 -4.43 -12.04 -17.41
CA ILE A 287 -5.78 -12.55 -17.16
C ILE A 287 -6.84 -11.84 -18.00
N ASN A 288 -7.92 -12.55 -18.25
CA ASN A 288 -9.14 -11.96 -18.82
C ASN A 288 -10.01 -11.30 -17.73
N LYS A 289 -11.20 -10.80 -18.11
CA LYS A 289 -12.15 -10.14 -17.20
C LYS A 289 -12.71 -11.05 -16.09
N ASN A 290 -12.58 -12.37 -16.22
CA ASN A 290 -13.01 -13.38 -15.26
C ASN A 290 -11.84 -13.96 -14.45
N TYR A 291 -10.70 -13.25 -14.39
CA TYR A 291 -9.47 -13.67 -13.71
C TYR A 291 -8.80 -14.93 -14.27
N GLN A 292 -9.27 -15.47 -15.38
CA GLN A 292 -8.74 -16.67 -16.03
C GLN A 292 -7.50 -16.31 -16.83
N THR A 293 -6.47 -17.14 -16.75
CA THR A 293 -5.23 -17.01 -17.52
C THR A 293 -5.40 -17.55 -18.96
N SER A 294 -4.32 -17.69 -19.70
CA SER A 294 -4.30 -18.42 -20.98
C SER A 294 -4.61 -19.92 -20.85
N VAL A 295 -4.65 -20.46 -19.62
CA VAL A 295 -4.99 -21.85 -19.32
C VAL A 295 -6.36 -21.91 -18.63
N ASN A 296 -7.30 -22.69 -19.19
CA ASN A 296 -8.72 -22.64 -18.85
C ASN A 296 -9.08 -22.87 -17.38
N ASN A 297 -8.32 -23.66 -16.65
CA ASN A 297 -8.54 -23.99 -15.25
C ASN A 297 -7.58 -23.28 -14.29
N VAL A 298 -6.78 -22.34 -14.80
CA VAL A 298 -5.84 -21.56 -14.00
C VAL A 298 -6.26 -20.09 -13.98
N TYR A 299 -6.37 -19.53 -12.79
CA TYR A 299 -6.80 -18.16 -12.51
C TYR A 299 -5.70 -17.43 -11.75
N ALA A 300 -5.73 -16.09 -11.76
CA ALA A 300 -4.82 -15.29 -10.95
C ALA A 300 -5.49 -14.02 -10.46
N LEU A 301 -5.07 -13.53 -9.27
CA LEU A 301 -5.60 -12.31 -8.66
C LEU A 301 -4.60 -11.64 -7.70
N GLY A 302 -4.86 -10.39 -7.36
CA GLY A 302 -4.02 -9.60 -6.47
C GLY A 302 -2.73 -9.12 -7.14
N ASP A 303 -1.68 -8.86 -6.37
CA ASP A 303 -0.45 -8.23 -6.86
C ASP A 303 0.25 -9.00 -7.99
N VAL A 304 0.02 -10.30 -8.10
CA VAL A 304 0.63 -11.13 -9.15
C VAL A 304 0.13 -10.78 -10.56
N VAL A 305 -1.01 -10.08 -10.68
CA VAL A 305 -1.54 -9.57 -11.96
C VAL A 305 -1.16 -8.11 -12.23
N ASP A 306 -0.51 -7.44 -11.27
CA ASP A 306 0.05 -6.07 -11.37
C ASP A 306 -0.94 -5.00 -11.86
N ARG A 307 -2.21 -5.10 -11.44
CA ARG A 307 -3.23 -4.10 -11.77
C ARG A 307 -3.31 -3.00 -10.72
N PHE A 308 -3.60 -3.37 -9.46
CA PHE A 308 -3.60 -2.52 -8.28
C PHE A 308 -3.05 -3.31 -7.10
N GLN A 309 -1.90 -2.90 -6.58
CA GLN A 309 -1.24 -3.58 -5.44
C GLN A 309 -1.83 -3.07 -4.11
N LEU A 310 -3.13 -3.35 -3.89
CA LEU A 310 -3.90 -2.93 -2.72
C LEU A 310 -4.68 -4.10 -2.13
N THR A 311 -4.54 -4.30 -0.83
CA THR A 311 -5.25 -5.36 -0.08
C THR A 311 -6.76 -5.37 -0.33
N PRO A 312 -7.51 -4.24 -0.26
CA PRO A 312 -8.94 -4.26 -0.55
C PRO A 312 -9.27 -4.69 -1.97
N VAL A 313 -8.44 -4.34 -2.96
CA VAL A 313 -8.64 -4.75 -4.35
C VAL A 313 -8.49 -6.26 -4.47
N ALA A 314 -7.42 -6.85 -3.94
CA ALA A 314 -7.23 -8.31 -3.96
C ALA A 314 -8.39 -9.07 -3.28
N ILE A 315 -8.97 -8.51 -2.21
CA ILE A 315 -10.16 -9.06 -1.54
C ILE A 315 -11.39 -9.00 -2.44
N HIS A 316 -11.63 -7.88 -3.13
CA HIS A 316 -12.74 -7.73 -4.09
C HIS A 316 -12.58 -8.65 -5.30
N GLU A 317 -11.35 -8.79 -5.81
CA GLU A 317 -11.02 -9.72 -6.90
C GLU A 317 -11.30 -11.17 -6.49
N ALA A 318 -10.93 -11.56 -5.27
CA ALA A 318 -11.21 -12.89 -4.72
C ALA A 318 -12.72 -13.18 -4.68
N MET A 319 -13.53 -12.24 -4.20
CA MET A 319 -14.99 -12.37 -4.19
C MET A 319 -15.56 -12.50 -5.61
N SER A 320 -15.08 -11.69 -6.54
CA SER A 320 -15.48 -11.73 -7.95
C SER A 320 -15.10 -13.06 -8.61
N LEU A 321 -13.88 -13.56 -8.37
CA LEU A 321 -13.42 -14.84 -8.90
C LEU A 321 -14.29 -16.00 -8.39
N VAL A 322 -14.55 -16.08 -7.09
CA VAL A 322 -15.40 -17.15 -6.54
C VAL A 322 -16.81 -17.08 -7.15
N ASN A 323 -17.37 -15.89 -7.28
CA ASN A 323 -18.66 -15.72 -7.97
C ASN A 323 -18.63 -16.24 -9.41
N CYS A 324 -17.54 -16.02 -10.15
CA CYS A 324 -17.37 -16.59 -11.49
C CYS A 324 -17.34 -18.13 -11.47
N LEU A 325 -16.62 -18.73 -10.52
CA LEU A 325 -16.47 -20.19 -10.39
C LEU A 325 -17.79 -20.88 -10.05
N ILE A 326 -18.68 -20.24 -9.27
CA ILE A 326 -19.98 -20.78 -8.89
C ILE A 326 -21.11 -20.37 -9.87
N GLY A 327 -20.78 -19.78 -11.04
CA GLY A 327 -21.74 -19.45 -12.09
C GLY A 327 -22.55 -18.17 -11.86
N SER A 328 -22.13 -17.28 -10.97
CA SER A 328 -22.77 -15.99 -10.67
C SER A 328 -21.80 -14.81 -10.85
N PRO A 329 -21.27 -14.55 -12.04
CA PRO A 329 -20.19 -13.61 -12.28
C PRO A 329 -20.59 -12.17 -11.91
N LYS A 330 -19.77 -11.54 -11.08
CA LYS A 330 -19.86 -10.12 -10.72
C LYS A 330 -18.49 -9.49 -10.84
N GLN A 331 -18.31 -8.58 -11.77
CA GLN A 331 -17.02 -7.93 -12.00
C GLN A 331 -16.73 -6.86 -10.94
N VAL A 332 -15.42 -6.69 -10.63
CA VAL A 332 -14.95 -5.58 -9.81
C VAL A 332 -14.96 -4.30 -10.64
N ASP A 333 -15.51 -3.26 -10.07
CA ASP A 333 -15.39 -1.90 -10.59
C ASP A 333 -14.11 -1.26 -10.03
N TYR A 334 -13.15 -1.00 -10.92
CA TYR A 334 -11.85 -0.40 -10.59
C TYR A 334 -11.86 1.14 -10.67
N GLU A 335 -12.99 1.77 -10.91
CA GLU A 335 -13.08 3.23 -10.87
C GLU A 335 -13.20 3.73 -9.42
N ASN A 336 -12.63 4.90 -9.17
CA ASN A 336 -12.70 5.58 -7.87
C ASN A 336 -12.24 4.72 -6.68
N ILE A 337 -11.09 4.01 -6.83
CA ILE A 337 -10.46 3.29 -5.73
C ILE A 337 -9.80 4.31 -4.80
N PRO A 338 -10.22 4.40 -3.53
CA PRO A 338 -9.56 5.27 -2.57
C PRO A 338 -8.16 4.75 -2.21
N THR A 339 -7.23 5.67 -2.06
CA THR A 339 -5.84 5.36 -1.73
C THR A 339 -5.32 6.35 -0.71
N ALA A 340 -4.54 5.89 0.26
CA ALA A 340 -3.86 6.74 1.22
C ALA A 340 -2.35 6.49 1.21
N VAL A 341 -1.59 7.55 1.49
CA VAL A 341 -0.17 7.53 1.82
C VAL A 341 -0.06 8.01 3.28
N PHE A 342 0.39 7.12 4.15
CA PHE A 342 0.52 7.41 5.59
C PHE A 342 1.80 8.19 5.88
N SER A 343 1.95 9.31 5.17
CA SER A 343 2.98 10.33 5.38
C SER A 343 2.66 11.21 6.59
N THR A 344 3.50 12.21 6.85
CA THR A 344 3.25 13.27 7.83
C THR A 344 3.46 14.62 7.14
N PRO A 345 2.37 15.38 6.87
CA PRO A 345 0.94 15.04 7.08
C PRO A 345 0.45 13.87 6.22
N GLU A 346 -0.63 13.22 6.64
CA GLU A 346 -1.27 12.12 5.92
C GLU A 346 -1.86 12.62 4.60
N PHE A 347 -1.80 11.81 3.55
CA PHE A 347 -2.40 12.09 2.25
C PHE A 347 -3.40 11.00 1.85
N ALA A 348 -4.58 11.39 1.39
CA ALA A 348 -5.53 10.45 0.81
C ALA A 348 -6.22 11.04 -0.41
N THR A 349 -6.65 10.16 -1.30
CA THR A 349 -7.21 10.51 -2.60
C THR A 349 -8.25 9.49 -3.04
N VAL A 350 -9.26 9.94 -3.77
CA VAL A 350 -10.18 9.10 -4.54
C VAL A 350 -10.52 9.79 -5.85
N GLY A 351 -10.61 9.04 -6.93
CA GLY A 351 -10.89 9.54 -8.27
C GLY A 351 -9.67 10.08 -9.01
N LEU A 352 -9.88 11.02 -9.91
CA LEU A 352 -8.87 11.52 -10.84
C LEU A 352 -8.05 12.66 -10.23
N SER A 353 -6.75 12.69 -10.52
CA SER A 353 -5.93 13.89 -10.33
C SER A 353 -6.34 14.97 -11.34
N GLU A 354 -5.98 16.24 -11.08
CA GLU A 354 -6.26 17.33 -12.00
C GLU A 354 -5.68 17.06 -13.39
N GLU A 355 -4.45 16.57 -13.46
CA GLU A 355 -3.77 16.23 -14.72
C GLU A 355 -4.54 15.14 -15.48
N SER A 356 -5.02 14.12 -14.79
CA SER A 356 -5.79 13.03 -15.39
C SER A 356 -7.17 13.49 -15.84
N ALA A 357 -7.82 14.34 -15.03
CA ALA A 357 -9.13 14.92 -15.37
C ALA A 357 -9.05 15.84 -16.60
N ARG A 358 -8.02 16.69 -16.68
CA ARG A 358 -7.78 17.59 -17.84
C ARG A 358 -7.52 16.82 -19.14
N LYS A 359 -6.92 15.62 -19.07
CA LYS A 359 -6.74 14.73 -20.24
C LYS A 359 -8.04 14.06 -20.67
N ARG A 360 -8.94 13.75 -19.72
CA ARG A 360 -10.18 12.98 -19.98
C ARG A 360 -11.37 13.90 -20.30
N PHE A 361 -11.40 15.10 -19.73
CA PHE A 361 -12.52 16.04 -19.88
C PHE A 361 -12.06 17.40 -20.40
N ARG A 362 -12.84 17.98 -21.31
CA ARG A 362 -12.52 19.27 -21.92
C ARG A 362 -12.62 20.43 -20.92
N ASN A 363 -13.65 20.43 -20.06
CA ASN A 363 -13.94 21.49 -19.13
C ASN A 363 -14.11 20.91 -17.73
N ILE A 364 -13.22 21.30 -16.81
CA ILE A 364 -13.28 20.98 -15.39
C ILE A 364 -13.19 22.25 -14.56
N GLU A 365 -13.73 22.18 -13.36
CA GLU A 365 -13.66 23.21 -12.33
C GLU A 365 -12.89 22.61 -11.15
N ILE A 366 -11.95 23.39 -10.61
CA ILE A 366 -11.11 22.99 -9.50
C ILE A 366 -11.47 23.86 -8.29
N TYR A 367 -11.73 23.20 -7.17
CA TYR A 367 -11.96 23.83 -5.89
C TYR A 367 -10.83 23.43 -4.95
N VAL A 368 -10.19 24.41 -4.31
CA VAL A 368 -9.08 24.20 -3.37
C VAL A 368 -9.36 25.00 -2.11
N SER A 369 -9.21 24.36 -0.96
CA SER A 369 -9.22 25.02 0.35
C SER A 369 -7.95 24.70 1.10
N SER A 370 -7.26 25.72 1.62
CA SER A 370 -6.08 25.56 2.46
C SER A 370 -6.28 26.37 3.74
N PHE A 371 -6.13 25.70 4.88
CA PHE A 371 -6.35 26.30 6.18
C PHE A 371 -5.54 25.59 7.26
N LYS A 372 -5.45 26.20 8.44
CA LYS A 372 -4.77 25.60 9.59
C LYS A 372 -5.69 24.61 10.29
N SER A 373 -5.15 23.45 10.65
CA SER A 373 -5.85 22.50 11.50
C SER A 373 -6.24 23.16 12.84
N LEU A 374 -7.47 22.92 13.29
CA LEU A 374 -7.92 23.37 14.60
C LEU A 374 -7.06 22.77 15.72
N SER A 375 -6.64 21.52 15.58
CA SER A 375 -5.76 20.83 16.53
C SER A 375 -4.40 21.53 16.70
N SER A 376 -3.87 22.15 15.65
CA SER A 376 -2.59 22.87 15.69
C SER A 376 -2.73 24.39 15.88
N SER A 377 -3.96 24.92 15.98
CA SER A 377 -4.21 26.37 16.01
C SER A 377 -3.55 27.12 17.18
N MET A 378 -3.42 26.45 18.33
CA MET A 378 -2.76 26.98 19.53
C MET A 378 -1.26 26.64 19.59
N SER A 379 -0.74 25.87 18.64
CA SER A 379 0.66 25.46 18.59
C SER A 379 1.50 26.45 17.80
N LYS A 380 2.82 26.50 18.11
CA LYS A 380 3.80 27.22 17.28
C LYS A 380 4.00 26.54 15.93
N LYS A 381 3.83 25.23 15.85
CA LYS A 381 3.86 24.47 14.60
C LYS A 381 2.51 24.61 13.90
N ARG A 382 2.55 25.13 12.69
CA ARG A 382 1.34 25.40 11.90
C ARG A 382 1.17 24.29 10.86
N ASP A 383 0.41 23.28 11.21
CA ASP A 383 0.05 22.23 10.25
C ASP A 383 -1.09 22.76 9.37
N GLU A 384 -0.81 22.92 8.08
CA GLU A 384 -1.80 23.33 7.09
C GLU A 384 -2.42 22.10 6.42
N ILE A 385 -3.73 22.12 6.36
CA ILE A 385 -4.55 21.14 5.62
C ILE A 385 -4.76 21.69 4.21
N LEU A 386 -4.72 20.81 3.23
CA LEU A 386 -5.04 21.11 1.84
C LEU A 386 -6.10 20.14 1.34
N LEU A 387 -7.23 20.68 0.88
CA LEU A 387 -8.34 19.94 0.30
C LEU A 387 -8.53 20.35 -1.15
N LYS A 388 -8.91 19.39 -1.99
CA LYS A 388 -9.16 19.67 -3.41
C LYS A 388 -10.29 18.81 -3.95
N LEU A 389 -11.23 19.44 -4.67
CA LEU A 389 -12.25 18.80 -5.48
C LEU A 389 -12.01 19.09 -6.96
N ILE A 390 -12.25 18.07 -7.77
CA ILE A 390 -12.20 18.15 -9.23
C ILE A 390 -13.59 17.82 -9.74
N VAL A 391 -14.20 18.75 -10.48
CA VAL A 391 -15.59 18.67 -10.92
C VAL A 391 -15.65 18.85 -12.44
N THR A 392 -16.43 18.03 -13.13
CA THR A 392 -16.71 18.24 -14.56
C THR A 392 -17.78 19.33 -14.72
N LYS A 393 -17.50 20.35 -15.53
CA LYS A 393 -18.34 21.56 -15.66
C LYS A 393 -19.74 21.24 -16.18
N ASN A 394 -19.89 20.32 -17.13
CA ASN A 394 -21.16 20.10 -17.84
C ASN A 394 -22.18 19.35 -17.00
N ASP A 395 -21.76 18.31 -16.28
CA ASP A 395 -22.62 17.41 -15.49
C ASP A 395 -22.47 17.61 -13.98
N GLN A 396 -21.56 18.51 -13.58
CA GLN A 396 -21.25 18.86 -12.19
C GLN A 396 -20.87 17.65 -11.31
N ILE A 397 -20.44 16.51 -11.92
CA ILE A 397 -20.04 15.33 -11.18
C ILE A 397 -18.65 15.57 -10.57
N VAL A 398 -18.49 15.21 -9.30
CA VAL A 398 -17.20 15.21 -8.60
C VAL A 398 -16.37 14.02 -9.08
N ARG A 399 -15.27 14.30 -9.76
CA ARG A 399 -14.38 13.31 -10.37
C ARG A 399 -13.13 13.01 -9.55
N GLY A 400 -12.79 13.86 -8.62
CA GLY A 400 -11.65 13.68 -7.72
C GLY A 400 -11.86 14.40 -6.40
N CYS A 401 -11.41 13.76 -5.33
CA CYS A 401 -11.44 14.29 -3.98
C CYS A 401 -10.10 13.93 -3.31
N HIS A 402 -9.36 14.94 -2.87
CA HIS A 402 -8.01 14.80 -2.35
C HIS A 402 -7.83 15.59 -1.06
N MET A 403 -7.07 15.05 -0.13
CA MET A 403 -6.78 15.68 1.15
C MET A 403 -5.34 15.42 1.59
N VAL A 404 -4.63 16.48 1.99
CA VAL A 404 -3.40 16.41 2.78
C VAL A 404 -3.69 17.00 4.14
N GLY A 405 -3.57 16.22 5.20
CA GLY A 405 -3.86 16.65 6.57
C GLY A 405 -4.10 15.47 7.50
N GLU A 406 -4.28 15.76 8.77
CA GLU A 406 -4.57 14.73 9.79
C GLU A 406 -5.89 14.01 9.48
N ASN A 407 -5.91 12.68 9.63
CA ASN A 407 -7.06 11.80 9.36
C ASN A 407 -7.54 11.79 7.89
N ALA A 408 -6.69 12.15 6.94
CA ALA A 408 -7.06 12.19 5.52
C ALA A 408 -7.62 10.86 5.03
N ALA A 409 -7.03 9.72 5.44
CA ALA A 409 -7.49 8.39 5.03
C ALA A 409 -8.91 8.08 5.53
N GLU A 410 -9.21 8.41 6.77
CA GLU A 410 -10.53 8.19 7.39
C GLU A 410 -11.62 9.06 6.73
N ILE A 411 -11.29 10.30 6.41
CA ILE A 411 -12.20 11.26 5.77
C ILE A 411 -12.47 10.87 4.32
N ILE A 412 -11.43 10.63 3.52
CA ILE A 412 -11.55 10.30 2.09
C ILE A 412 -12.24 8.96 1.88
N GLN A 413 -12.13 8.00 2.81
CA GLN A 413 -12.89 6.75 2.73
C GLN A 413 -14.41 7.01 2.68
N GLY A 414 -14.92 7.96 3.43
CA GLY A 414 -16.34 8.37 3.38
C GLY A 414 -16.71 9.00 2.04
N PHE A 415 -15.88 9.91 1.53
CA PHE A 415 -16.10 10.56 0.22
C PHE A 415 -15.98 9.58 -0.96
N ALA A 416 -15.22 8.50 -0.83
CA ALA A 416 -15.16 7.45 -1.85
C ALA A 416 -16.56 6.83 -2.13
N VAL A 417 -17.40 6.69 -1.11
CA VAL A 417 -18.79 6.21 -1.27
C VAL A 417 -19.61 7.22 -2.09
N ALA A 418 -19.46 8.51 -1.81
CA ALA A 418 -20.14 9.58 -2.55
C ALA A 418 -19.72 9.60 -4.03
N LEU A 419 -18.42 9.50 -4.34
CA LEU A 419 -17.95 9.44 -5.71
C LEU A 419 -18.41 8.18 -6.45
N LYS A 420 -18.45 7.03 -5.76
CA LYS A 420 -19.03 5.78 -6.34
C LYS A 420 -20.51 5.93 -6.65
N ALA A 421 -21.26 6.70 -5.85
CA ALA A 421 -22.66 7.02 -6.10
C ALA A 421 -22.87 8.11 -7.19
N GLY A 422 -21.79 8.66 -7.76
CA GLY A 422 -21.87 9.69 -8.79
C GLY A 422 -22.31 11.07 -8.24
N ALA A 423 -21.90 11.40 -7.01
CA ALA A 423 -22.29 12.65 -6.36
C ALA A 423 -21.85 13.88 -7.16
N THR A 424 -22.77 14.84 -7.29
CA THR A 424 -22.51 16.11 -7.96
C THR A 424 -22.04 17.17 -6.97
N LYS A 425 -21.44 18.24 -7.47
CA LYS A 425 -21.06 19.41 -6.66
C LYS A 425 -22.26 19.98 -5.90
N GLN A 426 -23.46 19.98 -6.49
CA GLN A 426 -24.69 20.41 -5.83
C GLN A 426 -25.03 19.53 -4.61
N ILE A 427 -24.81 18.21 -4.68
CA ILE A 427 -24.99 17.31 -3.53
C ILE A 427 -24.03 17.71 -2.40
N PHE A 428 -22.75 17.95 -2.72
CA PHE A 428 -21.78 18.45 -1.74
C PHE A 428 -22.26 19.77 -1.12
N ASP A 429 -22.69 20.72 -1.94
CA ASP A 429 -23.13 22.05 -1.50
C ASP A 429 -24.38 22.05 -0.64
N ASN A 430 -25.26 21.09 -0.86
CA ASN A 430 -26.52 20.93 -0.10
C ASN A 430 -26.34 20.06 1.16
N THR A 431 -25.19 19.43 1.32
CA THR A 431 -24.92 18.60 2.50
C THR A 431 -24.55 19.50 3.68
N VAL A 432 -25.24 19.32 4.81
CA VAL A 432 -24.92 20.01 6.05
C VAL A 432 -23.64 19.42 6.64
N GLY A 433 -22.64 20.28 6.92
CA GLY A 433 -21.37 19.87 7.52
C GLY A 433 -21.50 19.57 9.01
N ILE A 434 -20.60 18.73 9.51
CA ILE A 434 -20.41 18.55 10.97
C ILE A 434 -19.48 19.66 11.46
N HIS A 435 -19.99 20.56 12.28
CA HIS A 435 -19.18 21.67 12.81
C HIS A 435 -18.79 21.46 14.28
N PRO A 436 -17.50 21.73 14.67
CA PRO A 436 -16.38 22.00 13.78
C PRO A 436 -15.64 20.72 13.39
N SER A 437 -15.43 20.50 12.10
CA SER A 437 -14.65 19.37 11.57
C SER A 437 -13.85 19.77 10.32
N THR A 438 -12.75 19.05 10.05
CA THR A 438 -12.00 19.24 8.80
C THR A 438 -12.79 18.83 7.56
N ALA A 439 -13.62 17.80 7.70
CA ALA A 439 -14.41 17.25 6.60
C ALA A 439 -15.48 18.21 6.06
N GLU A 440 -16.00 19.12 6.91
CA GLU A 440 -17.01 20.11 6.48
C GLU A 440 -16.54 21.03 5.36
N GLU A 441 -15.22 21.27 5.29
CA GLU A 441 -14.66 22.11 4.24
C GLU A 441 -14.90 21.55 2.83
N PHE A 442 -15.05 20.24 2.65
CA PHE A 442 -15.44 19.66 1.37
C PHE A 442 -16.84 20.07 0.92
N VAL A 443 -17.74 20.35 1.86
CA VAL A 443 -19.12 20.75 1.56
C VAL A 443 -19.35 22.26 1.67
N THR A 444 -18.31 23.02 2.04
CA THR A 444 -18.35 24.48 2.11
C THR A 444 -17.57 25.20 1.01
N MET A 445 -16.81 24.49 0.18
CA MET A 445 -16.12 25.08 -0.99
C MET A 445 -17.12 25.63 -2.02
N ARG A 446 -17.30 26.94 -2.11
CA ARG A 446 -18.25 27.59 -3.05
C ARG A 446 -17.58 28.23 -4.24
N SER A 447 -16.34 28.67 -4.10
CA SER A 447 -15.62 29.42 -5.12
C SER A 447 -14.73 28.52 -5.96
N ILE A 448 -14.88 28.60 -7.27
CA ILE A 448 -13.97 27.93 -8.21
C ILE A 448 -12.60 28.59 -8.08
N THR A 449 -11.56 27.80 -7.88
CA THR A 449 -10.17 28.27 -7.78
C THR A 449 -9.58 28.48 -9.17
N ARG A 450 -9.84 27.55 -10.11
CA ARG A 450 -9.41 27.60 -11.52
C ARG A 450 -10.15 26.65 -12.42
#